data_da52d98e8b81204d254673dcfd0ebab8
#
_entry.id   da52d98e8b81204d254673dcfd0ebab8
#
_cell.length_a   1.000
_cell.length_b   1.000
_cell.length_c   1.000
_cell.angle_alpha   90.00
_cell.angle_beta   90.00
_cell.angle_gamma   90.00
#
_symmetry.space_group_name_H-M   'P 1'
#
loop_
_entity.id
_entity.type
_entity.pdbx_description
1 polymer ?
#
loop_
_entity_poly.entity_id
_entity_poly.type
_entity_poly.pdbx_seq_one_letter_code
_entity_poly.pdbx_strand_id
1 'polypeptide(L)'
;MRKRVFGALLLSISCLFLQSTAFAVERTALIKGSLVNVRAEAGVNSRKVNTLFSNTAVTVGDSFQGSDGYTWYPVKYSGGQGYVRSDFIKFPVQYQRDEAFENELNRQGFPESYKEGLRSLHAEFPNWRFQGFKTNLDWNAVLDGEMEGTGSLVDKNAISSWKSTDAGKYDWNSGTWPGFDGPTWVGASRALTAYYMDPRNFMDESYVFQFLLHSYNPEEQTREGLSAVLKGSFMESNSSQGTSDGSGGSSGQTAGTDGTVVADSSEIQDTVSAPSPNGQDNVIVSAVGPGENLSTSGNTTNSSSDTVNVNKSNLDYAGILMKAAEQTRQNPYVLAAMILQEQGKGTSGSISGASGFYNYFNVGAYAANGMGAVERGLWYAGQGGSYGRPWNSVEKSIIGGAVFFAENYLKAGQNTLYLKKWNVQGANLYKHQYMTNVQGAAEEGAKLSKAYTAEMKNKALVFSIPIYENMPADKAAIPTGTGSPNNFLSSLSISGYSLNQAFEGAKQSYSVNIPSGTPSLEIRAQAVDSKAQISGAGTQSLDGKSSLNISVKAENGQDRIYTVNISYGESKGNGTESDSGRESGVEIIEVGKSPLR
;
A
#
# COMPACT_ATOMS: atom_id res chain seq x y z
N MET A 1 -15.21 -86.66 27.41
CA MET A 1 -16.04 -85.52 26.92
C MET A 1 -15.28 -84.22 27.15
N ARG A 2 -14.65 -83.70 26.14
CA ARG A 2 -13.88 -82.41 26.22
C ARG A 2 -14.65 -81.34 25.50
N LYS A 3 -15.13 -80.30 26.24
CA LYS A 3 -15.74 -79.09 25.68
C LYS A 3 -14.64 -78.14 25.25
N ARG A 4 -14.62 -77.80 23.97
CA ARG A 4 -13.79 -76.73 23.42
C ARG A 4 -14.56 -75.42 23.50
N VAL A 5 -13.96 -74.41 24.15
CA VAL A 5 -14.42 -73.03 24.18
C VAL A 5 -13.74 -72.30 23.05
N PHE A 6 -14.50 -71.74 22.08
CA PHE A 6 -14.00 -70.87 21.04
C PHE A 6 -14.09 -69.43 21.57
N GLY A 7 -12.95 -68.79 21.76
CA GLY A 7 -12.86 -67.36 22.03
C GLY A 7 -12.85 -66.59 20.70
N ALA A 8 -13.85 -65.76 20.49
CA ALA A 8 -13.90 -64.83 19.36
C ALA A 8 -13.12 -63.55 19.71
N LEU A 9 -12.03 -63.32 18.96
CA LEU A 9 -11.22 -62.10 19.01
C LEU A 9 -11.87 -61.04 18.07
N LEU A 10 -12.54 -60.03 18.62
CA LEU A 10 -13.03 -58.86 17.87
C LEU A 10 -11.87 -57.94 17.58
N LEU A 11 -11.39 -57.96 16.32
CA LEU A 11 -10.50 -56.96 15.79
C LEU A 11 -11.36 -55.72 15.41
N SER A 12 -11.30 -54.66 16.22
CA SER A 12 -11.80 -53.37 15.86
C SER A 12 -10.85 -52.67 14.86
N ILE A 13 -11.16 -52.72 13.57
CA ILE A 13 -10.49 -51.96 12.53
C ILE A 13 -11.04 -50.53 12.65
N SER A 14 -10.26 -49.62 13.24
CA SER A 14 -10.49 -48.18 13.14
C SER A 14 -10.13 -47.78 11.69
N CYS A 15 -11.15 -47.63 10.82
CA CYS A 15 -11.02 -46.95 9.55
C CYS A 15 -10.77 -45.46 9.82
N LEU A 16 -9.50 -45.06 9.77
CA LEU A 16 -9.19 -43.67 9.53
C LEU A 16 -9.68 -43.33 8.10
N PHE A 17 -10.82 -42.66 8.02
CA PHE A 17 -11.22 -41.99 6.78
C PHE A 17 -10.28 -40.81 6.58
N LEU A 18 -9.18 -41.04 5.84
CA LEU A 18 -8.53 -39.99 5.08
C LEU A 18 -9.55 -39.52 4.04
N GLN A 19 -10.25 -38.41 4.34
CA GLN A 19 -10.99 -37.70 3.32
C GLN A 19 -9.97 -37.13 2.32
N SER A 20 -9.63 -37.93 1.32
CA SER A 20 -9.03 -37.41 0.11
C SER A 20 -10.10 -36.52 -0.54
N THR A 21 -9.93 -35.21 -0.51
CA THR A 21 -10.71 -34.28 -1.30
C THR A 21 -10.43 -34.63 -2.76
N ALA A 22 -11.27 -35.46 -3.34
CA ALA A 22 -11.24 -35.74 -4.77
C ALA A 22 -11.72 -34.47 -5.47
N PHE A 23 -10.81 -33.79 -6.17
CA PHE A 23 -11.18 -32.75 -7.12
C PHE A 23 -11.85 -33.44 -8.31
N ALA A 24 -13.19 -33.38 -8.42
CA ALA A 24 -13.92 -34.04 -9.49
C ALA A 24 -13.65 -33.41 -10.86
N VAL A 25 -13.41 -32.08 -10.90
CA VAL A 25 -12.98 -31.33 -12.10
C VAL A 25 -12.03 -30.23 -11.66
N GLU A 26 -10.76 -30.33 -12.02
CA GLU A 26 -9.79 -29.25 -11.74
C GLU A 26 -9.93 -28.15 -12.79
N ARG A 27 -10.15 -26.92 -12.33
CA ARG A 27 -10.28 -25.73 -13.19
C ARG A 27 -9.27 -24.67 -12.75
N THR A 28 -8.66 -23.99 -13.70
CA THR A 28 -7.85 -22.81 -13.42
C THR A 28 -8.76 -21.63 -13.07
N ALA A 29 -8.45 -20.96 -11.98
CA ALA A 29 -9.09 -19.73 -11.56
C ALA A 29 -8.04 -18.71 -11.10
N LEU A 30 -8.45 -17.47 -10.95
CA LEU A 30 -7.63 -16.38 -10.44
C LEU A 30 -8.17 -15.90 -9.10
N ILE A 31 -7.28 -15.48 -8.23
CA ILE A 31 -7.67 -14.80 -6.98
C ILE A 31 -8.15 -13.39 -7.29
N LYS A 32 -9.34 -13.05 -6.77
CA LYS A 32 -9.97 -11.72 -6.85
C LYS A 32 -9.87 -11.02 -5.50
N GLY A 33 -9.07 -9.97 -5.42
CA GLY A 33 -8.85 -9.20 -4.20
C GLY A 33 -7.37 -9.05 -3.86
N SER A 34 -6.99 -7.95 -3.20
CA SER A 34 -5.58 -7.57 -2.98
C SER A 34 -4.81 -8.57 -2.11
N LEU A 35 -5.44 -9.03 -1.03
CA LEU A 35 -4.87 -9.95 -0.05
C LEU A 35 -5.96 -10.93 0.40
N VAL A 36 -6.00 -12.11 -0.21
CA VAL A 36 -7.04 -13.09 0.06
C VAL A 36 -6.50 -14.20 0.96
N ASN A 37 -7.16 -14.40 2.10
CA ASN A 37 -6.78 -15.44 3.03
C ASN A 37 -7.15 -16.82 2.50
N VAL A 38 -6.18 -17.73 2.47
CA VAL A 38 -6.40 -19.16 2.30
C VAL A 38 -6.59 -19.77 3.69
N ARG A 39 -7.65 -20.52 3.87
CA ARG A 39 -8.04 -21.12 5.13
C ARG A 39 -7.78 -22.63 5.17
N ALA A 40 -7.53 -23.16 6.37
CA ALA A 40 -7.32 -24.61 6.54
C ALA A 40 -8.61 -25.40 6.28
N GLU A 41 -9.77 -24.80 6.52
CA GLU A 41 -11.10 -25.36 6.32
C GLU A 41 -12.03 -24.29 5.75
N ALA A 42 -13.17 -24.71 5.18
CA ALA A 42 -14.17 -23.82 4.60
C ALA A 42 -14.98 -23.09 5.70
N GLY A 43 -14.50 -21.94 6.13
CA GLY A 43 -15.14 -21.10 7.14
C GLY A 43 -14.30 -19.87 7.49
N VAL A 44 -14.96 -18.72 7.69
CA VAL A 44 -14.30 -17.42 7.97
C VAL A 44 -13.49 -17.43 9.26
N ASN A 45 -13.83 -18.27 10.22
CA ASN A 45 -13.13 -18.41 11.50
C ASN A 45 -12.04 -19.50 11.47
N SER A 46 -11.89 -20.24 10.37
CA SER A 46 -10.85 -21.26 10.24
C SER A 46 -9.46 -20.62 10.20
N ARG A 47 -8.47 -21.37 10.67
CA ARG A 47 -7.06 -20.92 10.70
C ARG A 47 -6.58 -20.51 9.31
N LYS A 48 -5.99 -19.33 9.21
CA LYS A 48 -5.30 -18.88 7.99
C LYS A 48 -4.05 -19.72 7.77
N VAL A 49 -3.90 -20.28 6.58
CA VAL A 49 -2.72 -21.06 6.17
C VAL A 49 -1.81 -20.29 5.22
N ASN A 50 -2.37 -19.37 4.43
CA ASN A 50 -1.62 -18.48 3.54
C ASN A 50 -2.43 -17.23 3.21
N THR A 51 -1.80 -16.31 2.49
CA THR A 51 -2.45 -15.15 1.86
C THR A 51 -2.00 -15.12 0.40
N LEU A 52 -2.96 -15.00 -0.52
CA LEU A 52 -2.71 -14.90 -1.95
C LEU A 52 -3.05 -13.50 -2.46
N PHE A 53 -2.28 -13.03 -3.41
CA PHE A 53 -2.47 -11.73 -4.04
C PHE A 53 -3.45 -11.81 -5.21
N SER A 54 -3.99 -10.67 -5.60
CA SER A 54 -4.82 -10.57 -6.80
C SER A 54 -4.13 -11.19 -8.02
N ASN A 55 -4.93 -11.80 -8.89
CA ASN A 55 -4.48 -12.51 -10.09
C ASN A 55 -3.52 -13.69 -9.87
N THR A 56 -3.32 -14.13 -8.62
CA THR A 56 -2.62 -15.40 -8.40
C THR A 56 -3.43 -16.53 -9.03
N ALA A 57 -2.79 -17.27 -9.95
CA ALA A 57 -3.40 -18.45 -10.54
C ALA A 57 -3.49 -19.58 -9.50
N VAL A 58 -4.66 -20.18 -9.41
CA VAL A 58 -4.96 -21.32 -8.53
C VAL A 58 -5.71 -22.40 -9.31
N THR A 59 -5.52 -23.64 -8.91
CA THR A 59 -6.38 -24.74 -9.35
C THR A 59 -7.48 -24.94 -8.33
N VAL A 60 -8.74 -24.94 -8.76
CA VAL A 60 -9.91 -25.12 -7.89
C VAL A 60 -10.66 -26.40 -8.23
N GLY A 61 -11.20 -27.04 -7.21
CA GLY A 61 -12.19 -28.12 -7.35
C GLY A 61 -13.62 -27.60 -7.36
N ASP A 62 -14.59 -28.48 -7.12
CA ASP A 62 -15.98 -28.09 -7.02
C ASP A 62 -16.25 -27.28 -5.74
N SER A 63 -17.12 -26.28 -5.87
CA SER A 63 -17.54 -25.47 -4.73
C SER A 63 -18.52 -26.20 -3.82
N PHE A 64 -18.54 -25.85 -2.54
CA PHE A 64 -19.50 -26.38 -1.57
C PHE A 64 -19.81 -25.32 -0.49
N GLN A 65 -20.88 -25.56 0.26
CA GLN A 65 -21.25 -24.68 1.39
C GLN A 65 -20.35 -24.96 2.58
N GLY A 66 -19.71 -23.90 3.10
CA GLY A 66 -18.94 -23.95 4.34
C GLY A 66 -19.85 -23.95 5.59
N SER A 67 -19.23 -24.18 6.75
CA SER A 67 -19.90 -24.14 8.05
C SER A 67 -20.50 -22.77 8.43
N ASP A 68 -20.06 -21.73 7.73
CA ASP A 68 -20.46 -20.33 7.90
C ASP A 68 -21.58 -19.88 6.94
N GLY A 69 -22.08 -20.82 6.11
CA GLY A 69 -23.12 -20.55 5.12
C GLY A 69 -22.64 -19.91 3.81
N TYR A 70 -21.34 -19.61 3.69
CA TYR A 70 -20.75 -19.13 2.43
C TYR A 70 -20.34 -20.29 1.53
N THR A 71 -20.27 -20.02 0.23
CA THR A 71 -19.73 -20.97 -0.74
C THR A 71 -18.21 -20.88 -0.76
N TRP A 72 -17.52 -22.01 -0.72
CA TRP A 72 -16.06 -22.11 -0.69
C TRP A 72 -15.57 -23.01 -1.82
N TYR A 73 -14.35 -22.73 -2.29
CA TYR A 73 -13.59 -23.58 -3.20
C TYR A 73 -12.37 -24.17 -2.51
N PRO A 74 -12.14 -25.48 -2.64
CA PRO A 74 -10.82 -26.03 -2.38
C PRO A 74 -9.86 -25.50 -3.44
N VAL A 75 -8.69 -25.00 -3.01
CA VAL A 75 -7.70 -24.39 -3.90
C VAL A 75 -6.33 -25.03 -3.73
N LYS A 76 -5.62 -25.21 -4.86
CA LYS A 76 -4.19 -25.52 -4.90
C LYS A 76 -3.45 -24.35 -5.51
N TYR A 77 -2.31 -23.99 -4.95
CA TYR A 77 -1.46 -22.89 -5.39
C TYR A 77 0.01 -23.27 -5.23
N SER A 78 0.92 -22.47 -5.78
CA SER A 78 2.36 -22.68 -5.57
C SER A 78 2.71 -22.58 -4.08
N GLY A 79 3.09 -23.69 -3.48
CA GLY A 79 3.47 -23.80 -2.05
C GLY A 79 2.39 -24.34 -1.14
N GLY A 80 1.20 -24.77 -1.62
CA GLY A 80 0.23 -25.38 -0.73
C GLY A 80 -1.18 -25.56 -1.27
N GLN A 81 -2.08 -25.83 -0.34
CA GLN A 81 -3.52 -25.98 -0.61
C GLN A 81 -4.34 -25.47 0.58
N GLY A 82 -5.61 -25.23 0.37
CA GLY A 82 -6.57 -24.82 1.39
C GLY A 82 -7.91 -24.44 0.78
N TYR A 83 -8.61 -23.48 1.40
CA TYR A 83 -9.95 -23.08 0.99
C TYR A 83 -10.01 -21.56 0.82
N VAL A 84 -10.68 -21.11 -0.25
CA VAL A 84 -10.96 -19.71 -0.54
C VAL A 84 -12.46 -19.54 -0.79
N ARG A 85 -13.03 -18.49 -0.23
CA ARG A 85 -14.45 -18.17 -0.39
C ARG A 85 -14.75 -17.78 -1.84
N SER A 86 -15.91 -18.16 -2.35
CA SER A 86 -16.26 -18.06 -3.78
C SER A 86 -16.20 -16.63 -4.35
N ASP A 87 -16.50 -15.61 -3.55
CA ASP A 87 -16.44 -14.21 -3.97
C ASP A 87 -15.01 -13.70 -4.24
N PHE A 88 -13.99 -14.47 -3.80
CA PHE A 88 -12.58 -14.22 -4.09
C PHE A 88 -12.00 -15.14 -5.18
N ILE A 89 -12.86 -15.88 -5.89
CA ILE A 89 -12.47 -16.74 -7.02
C ILE A 89 -13.07 -16.18 -8.30
N LYS A 90 -12.24 -16.00 -9.32
CA LYS A 90 -12.63 -15.56 -10.64
C LYS A 90 -12.21 -16.61 -11.68
N PHE A 91 -13.15 -17.04 -12.50
CA PHE A 91 -12.86 -17.88 -13.66
C PHE A 91 -12.57 -16.96 -14.86
N PRO A 92 -11.36 -16.99 -15.42
CA PRO A 92 -11.03 -16.13 -16.55
C PRO A 92 -11.89 -16.48 -17.78
N VAL A 93 -12.40 -15.45 -18.43
CA VAL A 93 -13.03 -15.61 -19.73
C VAL A 93 -11.93 -15.92 -20.75
N GLN A 94 -12.13 -16.94 -21.58
CA GLN A 94 -11.17 -17.29 -22.62
C GLN A 94 -11.19 -16.24 -23.73
N TYR A 95 -10.06 -15.60 -23.97
CA TYR A 95 -9.90 -14.66 -25.08
C TYR A 95 -10.01 -15.41 -26.41
N GLN A 96 -10.97 -15.01 -27.22
CA GLN A 96 -11.03 -15.42 -28.64
C GLN A 96 -10.33 -14.33 -29.44
N ARG A 97 -9.37 -14.72 -30.28
CA ARG A 97 -8.55 -13.77 -31.04
C ARG A 97 -9.44 -12.83 -31.85
N ASP A 98 -9.36 -11.55 -31.54
CA ASP A 98 -10.00 -10.44 -32.24
C ASP A 98 -8.93 -9.65 -33.00
N GLU A 99 -8.90 -9.77 -34.34
CA GLU A 99 -7.89 -9.11 -35.16
C GLU A 99 -7.98 -7.59 -35.13
N ALA A 100 -9.18 -7.03 -34.96
CA ALA A 100 -9.33 -5.57 -34.81
C ALA A 100 -8.71 -5.08 -33.52
N PHE A 101 -8.93 -5.81 -32.42
CA PHE A 101 -8.33 -5.51 -31.12
C PHE A 101 -6.79 -5.70 -31.13
N GLU A 102 -6.29 -6.77 -31.72
CA GLU A 102 -4.82 -6.98 -31.86
C GLU A 102 -4.14 -5.85 -32.66
N ASN A 103 -4.78 -5.42 -33.76
CA ASN A 103 -4.30 -4.30 -34.55
C ASN A 103 -4.33 -2.99 -33.75
N GLU A 104 -5.36 -2.78 -32.92
CA GLU A 104 -5.43 -1.61 -32.04
C GLU A 104 -4.33 -1.62 -30.97
N LEU A 105 -4.07 -2.77 -30.31
CA LEU A 105 -2.96 -2.90 -29.35
C LEU A 105 -1.61 -2.57 -29.99
N ASN A 106 -1.37 -3.01 -31.23
CA ASN A 106 -0.18 -2.69 -32.00
C ASN A 106 -0.08 -1.19 -32.31
N ARG A 107 -1.19 -0.59 -32.77
CA ARG A 107 -1.29 0.84 -33.06
C ARG A 107 -1.02 1.70 -31.84
N GLN A 108 -1.49 1.28 -30.65
CA GLN A 108 -1.26 1.93 -29.38
C GLN A 108 0.20 1.72 -28.86
N GLY A 109 0.94 0.81 -29.48
CA GLY A 109 2.34 0.55 -29.18
C GLY A 109 2.57 -0.32 -27.95
N PHE A 110 1.58 -1.13 -27.54
CA PHE A 110 1.75 -2.04 -26.42
C PHE A 110 2.76 -3.15 -26.72
N PRO A 111 3.81 -3.32 -25.89
CA PRO A 111 4.70 -4.48 -25.96
C PRO A 111 3.93 -5.78 -25.70
N GLU A 112 4.44 -6.92 -26.21
CA GLU A 112 3.76 -8.22 -26.05
C GLU A 112 3.54 -8.56 -24.56
N SER A 113 4.47 -8.16 -23.67
CA SER A 113 4.36 -8.40 -22.23
C SER A 113 3.14 -7.72 -21.55
N TYR A 114 2.48 -6.75 -22.21
CA TYR A 114 1.25 -6.12 -21.74
C TYR A 114 0.00 -6.82 -22.27
N LYS A 115 0.09 -7.46 -23.44
CA LYS A 115 -1.08 -7.87 -24.22
C LYS A 115 -1.87 -8.99 -23.58
N GLU A 116 -1.25 -9.90 -22.83
CA GLU A 116 -1.97 -10.99 -22.15
C GLU A 116 -3.04 -10.44 -21.18
N GLY A 117 -2.68 -9.48 -20.34
CA GLY A 117 -3.63 -8.84 -19.42
C GLY A 117 -4.71 -8.06 -20.15
N LEU A 118 -4.35 -7.33 -21.23
CA LEU A 118 -5.30 -6.56 -22.03
C LEU A 118 -6.27 -7.46 -22.79
N ARG A 119 -5.81 -8.60 -23.35
CA ARG A 119 -6.66 -9.63 -23.97
C ARG A 119 -7.66 -10.20 -22.98
N SER A 120 -7.25 -10.46 -21.75
CA SER A 120 -8.11 -10.95 -20.67
C SER A 120 -9.21 -9.93 -20.33
N LEU A 121 -8.85 -8.65 -20.23
CA LEU A 121 -9.79 -7.56 -19.97
C LEU A 121 -10.76 -7.38 -21.16
N HIS A 122 -10.27 -7.43 -22.41
CA HIS A 122 -11.11 -7.31 -23.59
C HIS A 122 -12.11 -8.48 -23.73
N ALA A 123 -11.68 -9.70 -23.38
CA ALA A 123 -12.58 -10.86 -23.38
C ALA A 123 -13.76 -10.70 -22.43
N GLU A 124 -13.54 -10.01 -21.30
CA GLU A 124 -14.57 -9.77 -20.28
C GLU A 124 -15.37 -8.50 -20.56
N PHE A 125 -14.70 -7.44 -21.04
CA PHE A 125 -15.27 -6.12 -21.30
C PHE A 125 -14.91 -5.64 -22.71
N PRO A 126 -15.58 -6.14 -23.76
CA PRO A 126 -15.20 -5.86 -25.14
C PRO A 126 -15.37 -4.40 -25.56
N ASN A 127 -16.14 -3.62 -24.81
CA ASN A 127 -16.32 -2.19 -25.05
C ASN A 127 -15.20 -1.31 -24.45
N TRP A 128 -14.32 -1.86 -23.60
CA TRP A 128 -13.23 -1.10 -23.00
C TRP A 128 -12.16 -0.80 -24.04
N ARG A 129 -11.60 0.41 -23.94
CA ARG A 129 -10.56 0.91 -24.83
C ARG A 129 -9.29 1.17 -24.04
N PHE A 130 -8.15 0.70 -24.56
CA PHE A 130 -6.84 0.84 -23.93
C PHE A 130 -5.96 1.74 -24.79
N GLN A 131 -5.49 2.84 -24.20
CA GLN A 131 -4.56 3.78 -24.83
C GLN A 131 -3.17 3.58 -24.24
N GLY A 132 -2.16 3.38 -25.08
CA GLY A 132 -0.76 3.32 -24.66
C GLY A 132 -0.22 4.72 -24.42
N PHE A 133 0.10 5.06 -23.18
CA PHE A 133 0.78 6.30 -22.83
C PHE A 133 2.29 6.06 -22.82
N LYS A 134 2.98 6.43 -23.91
CA LYS A 134 4.44 6.33 -24.01
C LYS A 134 5.08 7.38 -23.12
N THR A 135 5.69 6.96 -22.03
CA THR A 135 6.38 7.86 -21.10
C THR A 135 7.69 8.40 -21.69
N ASN A 136 8.30 7.66 -22.62
CA ASN A 136 9.66 7.88 -23.17
C ASN A 136 10.73 7.95 -22.06
N LEU A 137 10.49 7.26 -20.96
CA LEU A 137 11.39 7.19 -19.81
C LEU A 137 11.90 5.76 -19.64
N ASP A 138 13.18 5.65 -19.32
CA ASP A 138 13.81 4.38 -18.95
C ASP A 138 13.27 3.87 -17.61
N TRP A 139 12.90 2.60 -17.57
CA TRP A 139 12.30 1.98 -16.36
C TRP A 139 13.16 2.11 -15.10
N ASN A 140 14.47 1.87 -15.21
CA ASN A 140 15.35 1.96 -14.05
C ASN A 140 15.56 3.40 -13.60
N ALA A 141 15.69 4.34 -14.55
CA ALA A 141 15.79 5.77 -14.24
C ALA A 141 14.54 6.29 -13.53
N VAL A 142 13.35 5.80 -13.93
CA VAL A 142 12.09 6.15 -13.24
C VAL A 142 12.08 5.60 -11.81
N LEU A 143 12.47 4.34 -11.62
CA LEU A 143 12.57 3.75 -10.29
C LEU A 143 13.58 4.50 -9.40
N ASP A 144 14.71 4.92 -9.95
CA ASP A 144 15.71 5.72 -9.24
C ASP A 144 15.08 7.05 -8.78
N GLY A 145 14.39 7.75 -9.68
CA GLY A 145 13.72 9.02 -9.37
C GLY A 145 12.61 8.88 -8.33
N GLU A 146 11.82 7.81 -8.38
CA GLU A 146 10.76 7.55 -7.39
C GLU A 146 11.29 7.10 -6.02
N MET A 147 12.52 6.56 -5.97
CA MET A 147 13.20 6.20 -4.72
C MET A 147 13.87 7.40 -4.04
N GLU A 148 14.06 8.53 -4.72
CA GLU A 148 14.57 9.75 -4.11
C GLU A 148 13.58 10.33 -3.10
N GLY A 149 14.09 10.82 -1.98
CA GLY A 149 13.28 11.49 -0.97
C GLY A 149 12.23 10.56 -0.31
N THR A 150 11.02 11.07 -0.14
CA THR A 150 9.92 10.45 0.61
C THR A 150 8.67 10.25 -0.24
N GLY A 151 8.81 10.21 -1.57
CA GLY A 151 7.69 10.07 -2.49
C GLY A 151 7.00 8.70 -2.43
N SER A 152 7.70 7.66 -1.99
CA SER A 152 7.18 6.28 -1.89
C SER A 152 7.33 5.74 -0.48
N LEU A 153 6.22 5.66 0.24
CA LEU A 153 6.14 5.20 1.63
C LEU A 153 5.23 3.96 1.75
N VAL A 154 5.45 3.21 2.83
CA VAL A 154 4.66 2.05 3.21
C VAL A 154 4.42 2.07 4.73
N ASP A 155 3.36 1.41 5.21
CA ASP A 155 3.09 1.30 6.65
C ASP A 155 4.24 0.62 7.39
N LYS A 156 4.60 1.14 8.54
CA LYS A 156 5.68 0.63 9.40
C LYS A 156 5.51 -0.83 9.79
N ASN A 157 4.25 -1.29 9.93
CA ASN A 157 3.93 -2.67 10.28
C ASN A 157 3.96 -3.62 9.08
N ALA A 158 4.19 -3.12 7.86
CA ALA A 158 4.39 -3.97 6.69
C ALA A 158 5.57 -4.92 6.88
N ILE A 159 5.59 -6.00 6.12
CA ILE A 159 6.69 -6.98 6.15
C ILE A 159 8.03 -6.30 5.79
N SER A 160 9.12 -6.85 6.29
CA SER A 160 10.45 -6.21 6.17
C SER A 160 10.90 -5.99 4.73
N SER A 161 10.59 -6.91 3.81
CA SER A 161 10.93 -6.77 2.39
C SER A 161 10.19 -5.65 1.65
N TRP A 162 9.12 -5.10 2.24
CA TRP A 162 8.41 -3.94 1.70
C TRP A 162 9.07 -2.62 2.08
N LYS A 163 9.93 -2.63 3.09
CA LYS A 163 10.57 -1.44 3.66
C LYS A 163 11.99 -1.28 3.13
N SER A 164 12.39 -0.04 2.83
CA SER A 164 13.72 0.25 2.32
C SER A 164 14.79 0.17 3.41
N THR A 165 15.96 -0.34 3.03
CA THR A 165 17.20 -0.30 3.84
C THR A 165 18.24 0.66 3.28
N ASP A 166 17.86 1.51 2.31
CA ASP A 166 18.73 2.52 1.73
C ASP A 166 19.19 3.55 2.78
N ALA A 167 20.24 4.29 2.45
CA ALA A 167 20.79 5.31 3.32
C ALA A 167 19.72 6.31 3.78
N GLY A 168 19.60 6.52 5.09
CA GLY A 168 18.61 7.38 5.72
C GLY A 168 17.20 6.78 5.83
N LYS A 169 16.93 5.61 5.24
CA LYS A 169 15.63 4.92 5.32
C LYS A 169 15.58 3.85 6.40
N TYR A 170 16.73 3.39 6.88
CA TYR A 170 16.87 2.39 7.94
C TYR A 170 18.03 2.75 8.85
N ASP A 171 17.82 2.72 10.16
CA ASP A 171 18.88 2.87 11.15
C ASP A 171 19.42 1.49 11.54
N TRP A 172 20.58 1.15 11.03
CA TRP A 172 21.26 -0.11 11.29
C TRP A 172 21.69 -0.29 12.75
N ASN A 173 21.95 0.80 13.47
CA ASN A 173 22.41 0.74 14.87
C ASN A 173 21.26 0.48 15.85
N SER A 174 20.07 0.97 15.55
CA SER A 174 18.87 0.72 16.37
C SER A 174 17.99 -0.40 15.82
N GLY A 175 18.21 -0.85 14.56
CA GLY A 175 17.38 -1.85 13.91
C GLY A 175 15.98 -1.34 13.56
N THR A 176 15.81 -0.02 13.32
CA THR A 176 14.49 0.59 13.14
C THR A 176 14.37 1.35 11.83
N TRP A 177 13.13 1.49 11.34
CA TRP A 177 12.76 2.34 10.22
C TRP A 177 12.25 3.68 10.74
N PRO A 178 12.92 4.83 10.42
CA PRO A 178 12.43 6.15 10.77
C PRO A 178 11.15 6.48 9.98
N GLY A 179 10.22 7.19 10.62
CA GLY A 179 9.01 7.68 9.97
C GLY A 179 9.29 8.94 9.15
N PHE A 180 8.63 9.09 8.00
CA PHE A 180 8.76 10.23 7.09
C PHE A 180 7.47 11.04 6.95
N ASP A 181 6.31 10.37 7.08
CA ASP A 181 5.00 11.03 7.13
C ASP A 181 4.30 10.55 8.41
N GLY A 182 4.55 11.29 9.48
CA GLY A 182 4.25 10.82 10.82
C GLY A 182 5.08 9.59 11.26
N PRO A 183 4.77 8.97 12.41
CA PRO A 183 5.56 7.88 12.97
C PRO A 183 5.30 6.51 12.32
N THR A 184 4.26 6.40 11.50
CA THR A 184 3.75 5.13 10.96
C THR A 184 4.13 4.85 9.51
N TRP A 185 4.57 5.86 8.75
CA TRP A 185 4.93 5.72 7.34
C TRP A 185 6.45 5.77 7.15
N VAL A 186 7.00 4.69 6.60
CA VAL A 186 8.44 4.49 6.39
C VAL A 186 8.75 4.31 4.90
N GLY A 187 10.01 4.46 4.50
CA GLY A 187 10.42 4.32 3.10
C GLY A 187 10.07 2.95 2.52
N ALA A 188 9.38 2.90 1.39
CA ALA A 188 9.11 1.68 0.65
C ALA A 188 10.39 1.15 -0.01
N SER A 189 10.52 -0.18 -0.14
CA SER A 189 11.65 -0.79 -0.84
C SER A 189 11.53 -0.59 -2.36
N ARG A 190 12.67 -0.56 -3.06
CA ARG A 190 12.71 -0.49 -4.54
C ARG A 190 11.90 -1.61 -5.20
N ALA A 191 11.95 -2.83 -4.65
CA ALA A 191 11.20 -3.95 -5.19
C ALA A 191 9.69 -3.77 -5.06
N LEU A 192 9.21 -3.23 -3.93
CA LEU A 192 7.80 -2.90 -3.75
C LEU A 192 7.37 -1.75 -4.67
N THR A 193 8.19 -0.70 -4.78
CA THR A 193 7.94 0.42 -5.70
C THR A 193 7.84 -0.07 -7.13
N ALA A 194 8.76 -0.93 -7.58
CA ALA A 194 8.72 -1.55 -8.90
C ALA A 194 7.42 -2.36 -9.13
N TYR A 195 6.97 -3.12 -8.13
CA TYR A 195 5.73 -3.88 -8.22
C TYR A 195 4.52 -2.97 -8.45
N TYR A 196 4.37 -1.88 -7.66
CA TYR A 196 3.22 -0.99 -7.76
C TYR A 196 3.28 -0.04 -8.95
N MET A 197 4.47 0.24 -9.47
CA MET A 197 4.66 1.00 -10.70
C MET A 197 4.46 0.20 -11.97
N ASP A 198 4.65 -1.12 -11.94
CA ASP A 198 4.51 -1.96 -13.13
C ASP A 198 3.03 -2.13 -13.52
N PRO A 199 2.56 -1.50 -14.60
CA PRO A 199 1.15 -1.55 -14.98
C PRO A 199 0.63 -2.97 -15.23
N ARG A 200 1.51 -3.89 -15.62
CA ARG A 200 1.17 -5.28 -15.94
C ARG A 200 0.66 -6.08 -14.73
N ASN A 201 0.99 -5.63 -13.52
CA ASN A 201 0.51 -6.24 -12.27
C ASN A 201 -0.97 -5.93 -11.98
N PHE A 202 -1.55 -4.96 -12.70
CA PHE A 202 -2.86 -4.37 -12.40
C PHE A 202 -3.85 -4.45 -13.56
N MET A 203 -3.62 -5.38 -14.51
CA MET A 203 -4.50 -5.65 -15.66
C MET A 203 -5.64 -6.58 -15.28
N ASP A 204 -6.47 -6.17 -14.33
CA ASP A 204 -7.68 -6.87 -13.91
C ASP A 204 -8.85 -5.90 -13.72
N GLU A 205 -10.07 -6.42 -13.61
CA GLU A 205 -11.32 -5.67 -13.50
C GLU A 205 -11.30 -4.59 -12.40
N SER A 206 -10.56 -4.82 -11.32
CA SER A 206 -10.54 -3.91 -10.16
C SER A 206 -9.45 -2.87 -10.27
N TYR A 207 -8.22 -3.32 -10.45
CA TYR A 207 -7.05 -2.44 -10.36
C TYR A 207 -6.77 -1.64 -11.62
N VAL A 208 -7.26 -2.09 -12.79
CA VAL A 208 -7.13 -1.32 -14.06
C VAL A 208 -7.75 0.07 -13.95
N PHE A 209 -8.68 0.28 -13.04
CA PHE A 209 -9.32 1.58 -12.80
C PHE A 209 -8.36 2.68 -12.35
N GLN A 210 -7.17 2.35 -11.85
CA GLN A 210 -6.14 3.37 -11.62
C GLN A 210 -5.68 4.06 -12.92
N PHE A 211 -5.90 3.44 -14.08
CA PHE A 211 -5.60 3.97 -15.41
C PHE A 211 -6.82 4.59 -16.10
N LEU A 212 -8.01 4.58 -15.47
CA LEU A 212 -9.20 5.17 -16.05
C LEU A 212 -8.97 6.67 -16.31
N LEU A 213 -9.26 7.12 -17.53
CA LEU A 213 -9.15 8.53 -17.89
C LEU A 213 -10.14 9.38 -17.11
N HIS A 214 -9.62 10.43 -16.49
CA HIS A 214 -10.42 11.42 -15.76
C HIS A 214 -10.97 12.53 -16.65
N SER A 215 -10.70 12.50 -17.96
CA SER A 215 -11.21 13.47 -18.92
C SER A 215 -12.70 13.22 -19.20
N TYR A 216 -13.45 14.32 -19.35
CA TYR A 216 -14.87 14.28 -19.68
C TYR A 216 -15.08 14.04 -21.18
N ASN A 217 -15.89 13.06 -21.51
CA ASN A 217 -16.43 12.82 -22.83
C ASN A 217 -17.98 12.80 -22.77
N PRO A 218 -18.68 13.83 -23.29
CA PRO A 218 -20.13 13.92 -23.18
C PRO A 218 -20.90 12.81 -23.92
N GLU A 219 -20.28 12.15 -24.90
CA GLU A 219 -20.89 11.02 -25.62
C GLU A 219 -20.94 9.74 -24.78
N GLU A 220 -20.03 9.61 -23.81
CA GLU A 220 -19.89 8.41 -22.98
C GLU A 220 -20.40 8.60 -21.55
N GLN A 221 -20.23 9.81 -21.01
CA GLN A 221 -20.59 10.12 -19.63
C GLN A 221 -21.86 10.96 -19.59
N THR A 222 -22.99 10.27 -19.66
CA THR A 222 -24.32 10.90 -19.67
C THR A 222 -24.88 11.10 -18.26
N ARG A 223 -25.90 11.96 -18.14
CA ARG A 223 -26.60 12.17 -16.87
C ARG A 223 -27.31 10.89 -16.40
N GLU A 224 -27.89 10.12 -17.30
CA GLU A 224 -28.55 8.85 -17.01
C GLU A 224 -27.54 7.83 -16.46
N GLY A 225 -26.37 7.72 -17.10
CA GLY A 225 -25.27 6.90 -16.61
C GLY A 225 -24.80 7.36 -15.23
N LEU A 226 -24.67 8.67 -15.00
CA LEU A 226 -24.31 9.21 -13.70
C LEU A 226 -25.39 8.92 -12.63
N SER A 227 -26.68 9.01 -12.98
CA SER A 227 -27.75 8.65 -12.06
C SER A 227 -27.69 7.17 -11.65
N ALA A 228 -27.26 6.29 -12.55
CA ALA A 228 -27.00 4.88 -12.23
C ALA A 228 -25.82 4.71 -11.25
N VAL A 229 -24.76 5.53 -11.38
CA VAL A 229 -23.63 5.57 -10.40
C VAL A 229 -24.12 5.95 -9.00
N LEU A 230 -25.03 6.93 -8.92
CA LEU A 230 -25.48 7.49 -7.66
C LEU A 230 -26.54 6.64 -6.96
N LYS A 231 -27.09 5.66 -7.65
CA LYS A 231 -28.17 4.79 -7.16
C LYS A 231 -27.73 4.03 -5.88
N GLY A 232 -28.58 4.05 -4.87
CA GLY A 232 -28.31 3.42 -3.56
C GLY A 232 -27.31 4.21 -2.69
N SER A 233 -26.80 5.36 -3.16
CA SER A 233 -25.92 6.22 -2.39
C SER A 233 -26.67 7.39 -1.75
N PHE A 234 -25.99 8.13 -0.85
CA PHE A 234 -26.56 9.35 -0.28
C PHE A 234 -26.76 10.49 -1.30
N MET A 235 -26.20 10.35 -2.51
CA MET A 235 -26.35 11.29 -3.63
C MET A 235 -27.43 10.86 -4.61
N GLU A 236 -28.18 9.79 -4.35
CA GLU A 236 -29.33 9.42 -5.18
C GLU A 236 -30.43 10.48 -5.08
N SER A 237 -30.82 11.05 -6.21
CA SER A 237 -31.93 11.99 -6.27
C SER A 237 -33.24 11.24 -6.31
N ASN A 238 -34.13 11.48 -5.34
CA ASN A 238 -35.51 10.99 -5.38
C ASN A 238 -36.31 11.78 -6.42
N SER A 239 -36.00 11.61 -7.70
CA SER A 239 -36.79 12.19 -8.78
C SER A 239 -37.98 11.29 -9.13
N SER A 240 -38.94 11.18 -8.23
CA SER A 240 -40.29 10.73 -8.55
C SER A 240 -41.26 11.90 -8.44
N GLN A 241 -41.22 12.82 -9.43
CA GLN A 241 -42.36 13.66 -9.84
C GLN A 241 -42.43 13.68 -11.37
N GLY A 242 -42.80 12.53 -11.92
CA GLY A 242 -43.49 12.48 -13.22
C GLY A 242 -44.93 12.86 -12.98
N THR A 243 -45.42 13.76 -13.82
CA THR A 243 -46.81 14.23 -14.00
C THR A 243 -47.84 13.22 -13.51
N SER A 244 -48.62 13.65 -12.52
CA SER A 244 -49.83 12.97 -12.07
C SER A 244 -50.94 13.11 -13.12
N ASP A 245 -51.30 12.00 -13.75
CA ASP A 245 -52.70 11.80 -14.16
C ASP A 245 -53.24 10.62 -13.33
N GLY A 246 -54.37 10.93 -12.66
CA GLY A 246 -54.91 10.09 -11.63
C GLY A 246 -55.58 8.82 -12.15
N SER A 247 -55.47 7.78 -11.43
CA SER A 247 -56.60 6.88 -11.08
C SER A 247 -56.14 5.88 -10.03
N GLY A 248 -56.97 5.71 -9.02
CA GLY A 248 -56.72 4.93 -7.82
C GLY A 248 -56.71 3.41 -8.05
N GLY A 249 -56.13 2.72 -7.06
CA GLY A 249 -56.20 1.26 -6.94
C GLY A 249 -55.30 0.73 -5.79
N SER A 250 -55.96 0.32 -4.76
CA SER A 250 -55.48 -0.22 -3.49
C SER A 250 -54.74 -1.56 -3.59
N SER A 251 -53.92 -1.80 -2.58
CA SER A 251 -53.56 -3.04 -1.92
C SER A 251 -52.45 -3.95 -2.49
N GLY A 252 -51.53 -4.31 -1.57
CA GLY A 252 -50.78 -5.58 -1.63
C GLY A 252 -49.39 -5.52 -0.98
N GLN A 253 -49.31 -5.75 0.34
CA GLN A 253 -48.07 -6.07 1.03
C GLN A 253 -47.43 -7.35 0.50
N THR A 254 -46.14 -7.38 0.29
CA THR A 254 -45.33 -8.55 0.66
C THR A 254 -43.89 -8.12 0.96
N ALA A 255 -43.45 -8.50 2.14
CA ALA A 255 -42.12 -8.33 2.65
C ALA A 255 -41.11 -9.25 1.93
N GLY A 256 -40.02 -8.70 1.45
CA GLY A 256 -38.85 -9.46 1.05
C GLY A 256 -37.63 -8.93 1.80
N THR A 257 -37.18 -9.73 2.74
CA THR A 257 -35.92 -9.51 3.47
C THR A 257 -34.73 -9.67 2.54
N ASP A 258 -34.00 -8.61 2.31
CA ASP A 258 -32.72 -8.70 1.66
C ASP A 258 -31.60 -8.43 2.67
N GLY A 259 -30.70 -9.41 2.78
CA GLY A 259 -29.61 -9.45 3.73
C GLY A 259 -28.48 -8.51 3.35
N THR A 260 -28.29 -7.50 4.19
CA THR A 260 -27.13 -6.61 4.10
C THR A 260 -25.87 -7.38 4.49
N VAL A 261 -24.98 -7.62 3.52
CA VAL A 261 -23.66 -8.18 3.76
C VAL A 261 -22.79 -7.10 4.36
N VAL A 262 -22.51 -7.18 5.65
CA VAL A 262 -21.49 -6.36 6.31
C VAL A 262 -20.14 -6.98 6.00
N ALA A 263 -19.34 -6.32 5.16
CA ALA A 263 -17.94 -6.66 4.99
C ALA A 263 -17.16 -6.18 6.22
N ASP A 264 -16.58 -7.14 6.94
CA ASP A 264 -15.62 -6.88 8.02
C ASP A 264 -14.32 -6.34 7.40
N SER A 265 -14.15 -5.02 7.45
CA SER A 265 -12.93 -4.31 7.07
C SER A 265 -12.19 -3.94 8.34
N SER A 266 -11.14 -4.68 8.67
CA SER A 266 -10.11 -4.19 9.58
C SER A 266 -9.42 -2.99 8.92
N GLU A 267 -9.67 -1.81 9.46
CA GLU A 267 -9.24 -0.50 8.98
C GLU A 267 -7.72 -0.36 9.02
N ILE A 268 -7.15 0.02 7.88
CA ILE A 268 -5.86 0.69 7.80
C ILE A 268 -6.20 2.17 7.56
N GLN A 269 -5.85 3.03 8.50
CA GLN A 269 -6.00 4.48 8.36
C GLN A 269 -4.93 5.00 7.39
N ASP A 270 -5.34 5.41 6.20
CA ASP A 270 -4.47 6.04 5.21
C ASP A 270 -4.60 7.57 5.30
N THR A 271 -3.51 8.23 5.71
CA THR A 271 -3.35 9.67 5.56
C THR A 271 -2.67 9.97 4.24
N VAL A 272 -3.31 10.75 3.38
CA VAL A 272 -2.80 11.12 2.05
C VAL A 272 -2.38 12.58 2.05
N SER A 273 -1.11 12.86 1.75
CA SER A 273 -0.56 14.21 1.66
C SER A 273 -0.36 14.63 0.22
N ALA A 274 -1.00 15.72 -0.22
CA ALA A 274 -0.79 16.33 -1.52
C ALA A 274 0.05 17.62 -1.41
N PRO A 275 1.16 17.78 -2.14
CA PRO A 275 1.93 19.02 -2.15
C PRO A 275 1.24 20.13 -2.92
N SER A 276 1.36 21.38 -2.40
CA SER A 276 0.92 22.57 -3.11
C SER A 276 1.85 22.92 -4.27
N PRO A 277 1.34 23.39 -5.42
CA PRO A 277 2.17 23.75 -6.58
C PRO A 277 3.11 24.95 -6.35
N ASN A 278 2.94 25.73 -5.30
CA ASN A 278 3.67 26.98 -5.04
C ASN A 278 4.42 27.03 -3.70
N GLY A 279 4.84 25.91 -3.14
CA GLY A 279 5.81 25.91 -2.03
C GLY A 279 5.38 26.55 -0.71
N GLN A 280 4.12 26.95 -0.53
CA GLN A 280 3.65 27.60 0.70
C GLN A 280 2.49 26.91 1.43
N ASP A 281 1.80 25.95 0.82
CA ASP A 281 0.77 25.18 1.52
C ASP A 281 0.78 23.72 1.05
N ASN A 282 1.29 22.81 1.87
CA ASN A 282 1.06 21.39 1.71
C ASN A 282 -0.41 21.10 2.01
N VAL A 283 -1.22 20.91 0.99
CA VAL A 283 -2.60 20.49 1.15
C VAL A 283 -2.63 18.97 1.28
N ILE A 284 -2.87 18.50 2.49
CA ILE A 284 -3.05 17.07 2.77
C ILE A 284 -4.53 16.78 2.56
N VAL A 285 -4.84 15.81 1.71
CA VAL A 285 -6.16 15.22 1.59
C VAL A 285 -6.13 13.93 2.41
N SER A 286 -6.74 13.97 3.58
CA SER A 286 -6.87 12.77 4.43
C SER A 286 -8.18 12.08 4.09
N ALA A 287 -8.10 10.81 3.67
CA ALA A 287 -9.24 9.94 3.68
C ALA A 287 -9.56 9.60 5.15
N VAL A 288 -10.56 10.28 5.73
CA VAL A 288 -11.09 9.88 7.03
C VAL A 288 -12.07 8.75 6.79
N GLY A 289 -11.74 7.55 7.27
CA GLY A 289 -12.63 6.39 7.23
C GLY A 289 -13.95 6.68 7.95
N PRO A 290 -15.06 6.03 7.57
CA PRO A 290 -16.36 6.25 8.21
C PRO A 290 -16.38 5.60 9.60
N GLY A 291 -16.36 6.42 10.66
CA GLY A 291 -16.74 5.93 11.98
C GLY A 291 -15.95 6.39 13.18
N GLU A 292 -15.83 7.69 13.45
CA GLU A 292 -15.62 8.11 14.83
C GLU A 292 -16.76 9.04 15.29
N ASN A 293 -17.59 8.51 16.20
CA ASN A 293 -18.50 9.29 17.01
C ASN A 293 -17.67 10.08 18.04
N LEU A 294 -17.35 11.33 17.76
CA LEU A 294 -16.86 12.22 18.82
C LEU A 294 -18.04 12.65 19.69
N SER A 295 -18.04 12.11 20.89
CA SER A 295 -18.85 12.60 22.02
C SER A 295 -18.35 14.00 22.40
N THR A 296 -19.09 15.04 22.00
CA THR A 296 -18.85 16.40 22.49
C THR A 296 -19.55 16.58 23.82
N SER A 297 -18.76 16.70 24.89
CA SER A 297 -19.21 17.20 26.18
C SER A 297 -19.27 18.74 26.12
N GLY A 298 -20.44 19.25 26.29
CA GLY A 298 -21.03 20.50 26.58
C GLY A 298 -20.27 21.82 26.70
N ASN A 299 -20.76 22.84 26.06
CA ASN A 299 -21.31 23.96 26.84
C ASN A 299 -22.34 24.74 25.98
N THR A 300 -23.55 24.81 26.47
CA THR A 300 -24.68 25.53 25.88
C THR A 300 -24.53 27.02 26.09
N THR A 301 -24.47 27.80 24.98
CA THR A 301 -25.00 29.16 24.99
C THR A 301 -26.00 29.27 23.84
N ASN A 302 -27.27 29.52 24.21
CA ASN A 302 -28.38 29.75 23.32
C ASN A 302 -28.12 31.01 22.46
N SER A 303 -28.04 30.85 21.15
CA SER A 303 -28.43 31.86 20.20
C SER A 303 -29.25 31.19 19.10
N SER A 304 -30.51 31.57 19.01
CA SER A 304 -31.45 31.17 17.98
C SER A 304 -30.91 31.64 16.61
N SER A 305 -30.40 30.70 15.83
CA SER A 305 -30.18 30.84 14.41
C SER A 305 -31.05 29.81 13.70
N ASP A 306 -31.92 30.27 12.83
CA ASP A 306 -32.68 29.44 11.91
C ASP A 306 -31.72 28.55 11.10
N THR A 307 -31.47 27.34 11.56
CA THR A 307 -30.78 26.32 10.77
C THR A 307 -31.74 25.90 9.67
N VAL A 308 -31.51 26.43 8.46
CA VAL A 308 -32.12 25.90 7.24
C VAL A 308 -31.58 24.46 7.10
N ASN A 309 -32.36 23.51 7.55
CA ASN A 309 -32.11 22.10 7.36
C ASN A 309 -32.32 21.83 5.85
N VAL A 310 -31.26 21.97 5.04
CA VAL A 310 -31.30 21.61 3.61
C VAL A 310 -31.60 20.12 3.53
N ASN A 311 -32.81 19.78 3.11
CA ASN A 311 -33.21 18.40 2.92
C ASN A 311 -32.38 17.79 1.78
N LYS A 312 -31.30 17.10 2.10
CA LYS A 312 -30.34 16.52 1.16
C LYS A 312 -30.99 15.58 0.13
N SER A 313 -32.15 15.00 0.46
CA SER A 313 -32.90 14.09 -0.42
C SER A 313 -33.50 14.78 -1.65
N ASN A 314 -33.55 16.12 -1.70
CA ASN A 314 -34.09 16.89 -2.82
C ASN A 314 -33.01 17.57 -3.69
N LEU A 315 -31.72 17.30 -3.42
CA LEU A 315 -30.64 17.88 -4.22
C LEU A 315 -30.42 17.08 -5.51
N ASP A 316 -30.31 17.81 -6.62
CA ASP A 316 -29.93 17.22 -7.91
C ASP A 316 -28.41 17.03 -8.02
N TYR A 317 -27.87 16.06 -7.31
CA TYR A 317 -26.44 15.76 -7.35
C TYR A 317 -25.95 15.43 -8.77
N ALA A 318 -26.75 14.70 -9.55
CA ALA A 318 -26.40 14.39 -10.93
C ALA A 318 -26.24 15.66 -11.78
N GLY A 319 -27.16 16.61 -11.67
CA GLY A 319 -27.05 17.90 -12.37
C GLY A 319 -25.84 18.72 -11.92
N ILE A 320 -25.55 18.76 -10.61
CA ILE A 320 -24.38 19.47 -10.06
C ILE A 320 -23.07 18.84 -10.58
N LEU A 321 -22.97 17.52 -10.59
CA LEU A 321 -21.78 16.80 -11.06
C LEU A 321 -21.59 16.94 -12.58
N MET A 322 -22.67 16.90 -13.38
CA MET A 322 -22.60 17.18 -14.82
C MET A 322 -22.11 18.60 -15.09
N LYS A 323 -22.63 19.59 -14.35
CA LYS A 323 -22.16 20.98 -14.44
C LYS A 323 -20.68 21.11 -14.06
N ALA A 324 -20.23 20.41 -13.00
CA ALA A 324 -18.82 20.35 -12.63
C ALA A 324 -17.97 19.74 -13.74
N ALA A 325 -18.43 18.64 -14.36
CA ALA A 325 -17.76 17.98 -15.47
C ALA A 325 -17.59 18.89 -16.70
N GLU A 326 -18.64 19.61 -17.08
CA GLU A 326 -18.61 20.56 -18.21
C GLU A 326 -17.62 21.69 -17.97
N GLN A 327 -17.60 22.25 -16.76
CA GLN A 327 -16.73 23.38 -16.40
C GLN A 327 -15.26 22.96 -16.27
N THR A 328 -15.01 21.78 -15.72
CA THR A 328 -13.64 21.33 -15.39
C THR A 328 -13.06 20.34 -16.38
N ARG A 329 -13.87 19.86 -17.33
CA ARG A 329 -13.50 18.79 -18.28
C ARG A 329 -13.13 17.48 -17.61
N GLN A 330 -13.66 17.21 -16.42
CA GLN A 330 -13.44 15.95 -15.69
C GLN A 330 -14.62 15.00 -15.83
N ASN A 331 -14.33 13.72 -15.88
CA ASN A 331 -15.31 12.64 -15.92
C ASN A 331 -16.22 12.70 -14.68
N PRO A 332 -17.55 12.93 -14.85
CA PRO A 332 -18.46 13.07 -13.72
C PRO A 332 -18.62 11.79 -12.89
N TYR A 333 -18.38 10.62 -13.50
CA TYR A 333 -18.42 9.34 -12.78
C TYR A 333 -17.24 9.22 -11.82
N VAL A 334 -16.05 9.68 -12.24
CA VAL A 334 -14.87 9.76 -11.38
C VAL A 334 -15.10 10.75 -10.23
N LEU A 335 -15.64 11.95 -10.52
CA LEU A 335 -15.97 12.93 -9.48
C LEU A 335 -16.97 12.36 -8.46
N ALA A 336 -18.00 11.68 -8.93
CA ALA A 336 -18.98 11.01 -8.06
C ALA A 336 -18.32 9.94 -7.19
N ALA A 337 -17.51 9.06 -7.77
CA ALA A 337 -16.84 8.00 -7.05
C ALA A 337 -15.84 8.53 -6.02
N MET A 338 -15.12 9.61 -6.32
CA MET A 338 -14.25 10.29 -5.34
C MET A 338 -15.06 10.82 -4.15
N ILE A 339 -16.19 11.48 -4.39
CA ILE A 339 -17.06 11.95 -3.30
C ILE A 339 -17.61 10.78 -2.48
N LEU A 340 -18.05 9.70 -3.12
CA LEU A 340 -18.54 8.51 -2.41
C LEU A 340 -17.44 7.87 -1.55
N GLN A 341 -16.22 7.84 -2.04
CA GLN A 341 -15.06 7.36 -1.29
C GLN A 341 -14.78 8.25 -0.07
N GLU A 342 -14.77 9.58 -0.24
CA GLU A 342 -14.42 10.53 0.82
C GLU A 342 -15.53 10.68 1.88
N GLN A 343 -16.80 10.55 1.50
CA GLN A 343 -17.93 10.83 2.38
C GLN A 343 -18.70 9.59 2.83
N GLY A 344 -18.34 8.40 2.32
CA GLY A 344 -18.93 7.13 2.70
C GLY A 344 -20.45 7.10 2.61
N LYS A 345 -21.13 6.96 3.74
CA LYS A 345 -22.61 6.95 3.83
C LYS A 345 -23.24 8.36 3.81
N GLY A 346 -22.46 9.43 3.60
CA GLY A 346 -22.98 10.80 3.58
C GLY A 346 -23.26 11.42 4.95
N THR A 347 -22.73 10.81 6.02
CA THR A 347 -22.90 11.27 7.41
C THR A 347 -21.70 12.07 7.94
N SER A 348 -20.67 12.27 7.13
CA SER A 348 -19.47 13.02 7.49
C SER A 348 -19.78 14.46 7.91
N GLY A 349 -19.08 14.95 8.92
CA GLY A 349 -19.13 16.35 9.34
C GLY A 349 -18.75 17.33 8.22
N SER A 350 -17.87 16.92 7.30
CA SER A 350 -17.43 17.72 6.13
C SER A 350 -18.56 18.14 5.21
N ILE A 351 -19.67 17.41 5.18
CA ILE A 351 -20.84 17.69 4.31
C ILE A 351 -22.13 17.90 5.09
N SER A 352 -22.07 18.04 6.41
CA SER A 352 -23.26 18.24 7.26
C SER A 352 -23.92 19.61 7.04
N GLY A 353 -23.14 20.63 6.70
CA GLY A 353 -23.57 22.01 6.62
C GLY A 353 -23.68 22.72 7.98
N ALA A 354 -23.39 22.02 9.09
CA ALA A 354 -23.50 22.57 10.44
C ALA A 354 -22.58 23.77 10.70
N SER A 355 -21.45 23.87 10.01
CA SER A 355 -20.53 25.01 10.07
C SER A 355 -20.90 26.17 9.12
N GLY A 356 -21.94 26.02 8.30
CA GLY A 356 -22.25 26.91 7.18
C GLY A 356 -21.42 26.67 5.92
N PHE A 357 -20.50 25.67 5.95
CA PHE A 357 -19.63 25.31 4.83
C PHE A 357 -19.70 23.82 4.56
N TYR A 358 -19.26 23.45 3.34
CA TYR A 358 -19.23 22.08 2.84
C TYR A 358 -17.86 21.75 2.23
N ASN A 359 -17.39 20.52 2.35
CA ASN A 359 -16.16 20.06 1.74
C ASN A 359 -16.31 18.61 1.24
N TYR A 360 -16.91 18.45 0.05
CA TYR A 360 -17.26 17.15 -0.50
C TYR A 360 -16.05 16.29 -0.88
N PHE A 361 -14.92 16.92 -1.18
CA PHE A 361 -13.68 16.23 -1.56
C PHE A 361 -12.61 16.25 -0.46
N ASN A 362 -12.94 16.66 0.75
CA ASN A 362 -12.00 16.78 1.88
C ASN A 362 -10.69 17.55 1.54
N VAL A 363 -10.75 18.52 0.64
CA VAL A 363 -9.60 19.35 0.27
C VAL A 363 -9.09 20.12 1.50
N GLY A 364 -7.80 19.97 1.82
CA GLY A 364 -7.20 20.61 2.98
C GLY A 364 -7.60 20.03 4.34
N ALA A 365 -8.25 18.85 4.36
CA ALA A 365 -8.70 18.16 5.56
C ALA A 365 -7.59 17.29 6.14
N TYR A 366 -6.74 17.88 6.99
CA TYR A 366 -5.71 17.18 7.77
C TYR A 366 -5.54 17.86 9.13
N ALA A 367 -5.11 17.09 10.13
CA ALA A 367 -4.90 17.63 11.47
C ALA A 367 -3.67 18.55 11.51
N ALA A 368 -3.89 19.83 11.83
CA ALA A 368 -2.82 20.82 11.99
C ALA A 368 -3.29 22.02 12.82
N ASN A 369 -2.35 22.72 13.45
CA ASN A 369 -2.60 23.96 14.20
C ASN A 369 -3.71 23.83 15.27
N GLY A 370 -3.79 22.67 15.92
CA GLY A 370 -4.80 22.39 16.95
C GLY A 370 -6.21 22.06 16.42
N MET A 371 -6.39 22.02 15.11
CA MET A 371 -7.64 21.59 14.45
C MET A 371 -7.56 20.12 14.04
N GLY A 372 -8.68 19.41 14.20
CA GLY A 372 -8.88 18.09 13.60
C GLY A 372 -9.04 18.19 12.06
N ALA A 373 -8.91 17.05 11.36
CA ALA A 373 -8.94 17.04 9.89
C ALA A 373 -10.23 17.62 9.31
N VAL A 374 -11.40 17.22 9.81
CA VAL A 374 -12.69 17.75 9.36
C VAL A 374 -12.82 19.25 9.62
N GLU A 375 -12.45 19.68 10.83
CA GLU A 375 -12.50 21.09 11.24
C GLU A 375 -11.62 21.96 10.32
N ARG A 376 -10.39 21.51 10.07
CA ARG A 376 -9.47 22.23 9.17
C ARG A 376 -9.98 22.25 7.72
N GLY A 377 -10.53 21.15 7.23
CA GLY A 377 -11.14 21.10 5.90
C GLY A 377 -12.32 22.07 5.75
N LEU A 378 -13.15 22.22 6.78
CA LEU A 378 -14.24 23.18 6.81
C LEU A 378 -13.74 24.61 6.97
N TRP A 379 -12.72 24.85 7.79
CA TRP A 379 -12.01 26.13 7.87
C TRP A 379 -11.48 26.53 6.48
N TYR A 380 -10.80 25.61 5.76
CA TYR A 380 -10.32 25.85 4.40
C TYR A 380 -11.46 26.19 3.44
N ALA A 381 -12.58 25.46 3.50
CA ALA A 381 -13.77 25.71 2.69
C ALA A 381 -14.39 27.08 2.94
N GLY A 382 -14.27 27.59 4.17
CA GLY A 382 -14.79 28.90 4.58
C GLY A 382 -13.93 30.10 4.17
N GLN A 383 -12.64 29.87 3.82
CA GLN A 383 -11.76 30.95 3.40
C GLN A 383 -12.16 31.49 2.01
N GLY A 384 -12.01 32.80 1.77
CA GLY A 384 -12.12 33.35 0.43
C GLY A 384 -10.91 32.98 -0.46
N GLY A 385 -11.04 33.10 -1.76
CA GLY A 385 -9.92 32.97 -2.71
C GLY A 385 -10.17 31.97 -3.83
N SER A 386 -9.15 31.14 -4.15
CA SER A 386 -9.18 30.21 -5.29
C SER A 386 -10.27 29.13 -5.19
N TYR A 387 -10.57 28.49 -6.31
CA TYR A 387 -11.50 27.37 -6.44
C TYR A 387 -12.96 27.72 -6.06
N GLY A 388 -13.36 28.98 -6.23
CA GLY A 388 -14.73 29.44 -5.94
C GLY A 388 -15.13 29.41 -4.46
N ARG A 389 -14.14 29.41 -3.54
CA ARG A 389 -14.41 29.56 -2.09
C ARG A 389 -14.92 30.95 -1.75
N PRO A 390 -15.75 31.11 -0.69
CA PRO A 390 -16.16 30.10 0.29
C PRO A 390 -17.19 29.12 -0.25
N TRP A 391 -17.06 27.84 0.13
CA TRP A 391 -17.97 26.76 -0.25
C TRP A 391 -19.16 26.68 0.72
N ASN A 392 -20.02 27.68 0.66
CA ASN A 392 -21.18 27.81 1.54
C ASN A 392 -22.48 27.19 0.98
N SER A 393 -22.35 26.36 -0.06
CA SER A 393 -23.42 25.51 -0.58
C SER A 393 -22.84 24.20 -1.12
N VAL A 394 -23.69 23.16 -1.24
CA VAL A 394 -23.34 21.86 -1.81
C VAL A 394 -22.77 22.02 -3.22
N GLU A 395 -23.48 22.80 -4.08
CA GLU A 395 -23.05 23.03 -5.45
C GLU A 395 -21.67 23.70 -5.52
N LYS A 396 -21.45 24.76 -4.73
CA LYS A 396 -20.14 25.44 -4.69
C LYS A 396 -19.01 24.50 -4.22
N SER A 397 -19.29 23.64 -3.25
CA SER A 397 -18.30 22.70 -2.75
C SER A 397 -17.95 21.62 -3.78
N ILE A 398 -18.94 21.06 -4.47
CA ILE A 398 -18.70 20.05 -5.50
C ILE A 398 -17.98 20.66 -6.70
N ILE A 399 -18.45 21.80 -7.22
CA ILE A 399 -17.79 22.47 -8.35
C ILE A 399 -16.40 22.95 -7.96
N GLY A 400 -16.25 23.59 -6.80
CA GLY A 400 -14.97 24.12 -6.33
C GLY A 400 -13.92 23.04 -6.07
N GLY A 401 -14.32 21.90 -5.50
CA GLY A 401 -13.45 20.73 -5.35
C GLY A 401 -13.05 20.14 -6.70
N ALA A 402 -13.97 20.03 -7.65
CA ALA A 402 -13.65 19.61 -9.02
C ALA A 402 -12.66 20.58 -9.70
N VAL A 403 -12.85 21.92 -9.53
CA VAL A 403 -11.89 22.93 -10.03
C VAL A 403 -10.50 22.72 -9.39
N PHE A 404 -10.43 22.45 -8.08
CA PHE A 404 -9.17 22.14 -7.41
C PHE A 404 -8.44 20.98 -8.10
N PHE A 405 -9.12 19.86 -8.33
CA PHE A 405 -8.50 18.70 -8.97
C PHE A 405 -8.15 18.95 -10.44
N ALA A 406 -8.97 19.71 -11.17
CA ALA A 406 -8.66 20.06 -12.56
C ALA A 406 -7.41 20.92 -12.66
N GLU A 407 -7.31 21.96 -11.84
CA GLU A 407 -6.19 22.90 -11.89
C GLU A 407 -4.89 22.30 -11.42
N ASN A 408 -4.93 21.49 -10.36
CA ASN A 408 -3.72 20.93 -9.79
C ASN A 408 -3.22 19.68 -10.51
N TYR A 409 -4.13 18.84 -11.05
CA TYR A 409 -3.72 17.54 -11.61
C TYR A 409 -4.08 17.38 -13.09
N LEU A 410 -5.33 17.64 -13.49
CA LEU A 410 -5.74 17.40 -14.88
C LEU A 410 -4.98 18.29 -15.86
N LYS A 411 -4.87 19.59 -15.56
CA LYS A 411 -4.10 20.56 -16.39
C LYS A 411 -2.60 20.26 -16.41
N ALA A 412 -2.09 19.63 -15.36
CA ALA A 412 -0.71 19.15 -15.31
C ALA A 412 -0.51 17.83 -16.09
N GLY A 413 -1.55 17.30 -16.73
CA GLY A 413 -1.51 16.04 -17.47
C GLY A 413 -1.67 14.78 -16.60
N GLN A 414 -1.81 14.93 -15.28
CA GLN A 414 -2.03 13.83 -14.34
C GLN A 414 -3.49 13.40 -14.33
N ASN A 415 -3.97 12.87 -15.46
CA ASN A 415 -5.36 12.59 -15.74
C ASN A 415 -5.81 11.14 -15.46
N THR A 416 -5.06 10.41 -14.64
CA THR A 416 -5.42 9.11 -14.06
C THR A 416 -4.96 9.06 -12.61
N LEU A 417 -5.48 8.12 -11.79
CA LEU A 417 -4.97 7.91 -10.43
C LEU A 417 -3.50 7.49 -10.46
N TYR A 418 -3.12 6.67 -11.44
CA TYR A 418 -1.73 6.27 -11.63
C TYR A 418 -0.82 7.49 -11.82
N LEU A 419 -1.14 8.40 -12.75
CA LEU A 419 -0.32 9.60 -13.02
C LEU A 419 -0.35 10.62 -11.87
N LYS A 420 -1.39 10.61 -11.03
CA LYS A 420 -1.41 11.40 -9.79
C LYS A 420 -0.46 10.86 -8.73
N LYS A 421 -0.26 9.53 -8.68
CA LYS A 421 0.72 8.89 -7.78
C LYS A 421 2.12 8.90 -8.37
N TRP A 422 2.26 8.47 -9.62
CA TRP A 422 3.52 8.33 -10.34
C TRP A 422 3.60 9.42 -11.40
N ASN A 423 4.17 10.58 -11.06
CA ASN A 423 4.26 11.67 -12.03
C ASN A 423 5.41 11.42 -13.02
N VAL A 424 5.12 10.63 -14.04
CA VAL A 424 6.07 10.18 -15.07
C VAL A 424 5.89 10.95 -16.38
N GLN A 425 5.49 12.22 -16.29
CA GLN A 425 5.24 13.08 -17.45
C GLN A 425 5.52 14.56 -17.13
N GLY A 426 5.72 15.38 -18.16
CA GLY A 426 5.94 16.83 -18.02
C GLY A 426 7.27 17.20 -17.36
N ALA A 427 7.36 18.41 -16.82
CA ALA A 427 8.59 18.98 -16.27
C ALA A 427 8.89 18.59 -14.82
N ASN A 428 7.90 18.13 -14.07
CA ASN A 428 8.01 17.84 -12.64
C ASN A 428 8.04 16.33 -12.38
N LEU A 429 8.87 15.59 -13.12
CA LEU A 429 9.01 14.14 -12.96
C LEU A 429 9.28 13.78 -11.49
N TYR A 430 8.61 12.73 -11.03
CA TYR A 430 8.75 12.14 -9.68
C TYR A 430 8.34 13.08 -8.53
N LYS A 431 7.75 14.22 -8.85
CA LYS A 431 7.26 15.24 -7.90
C LYS A 431 5.80 15.56 -8.18
N HIS A 432 5.18 16.38 -7.36
CA HIS A 432 3.77 16.75 -7.48
C HIS A 432 2.86 15.50 -7.43
N GLN A 433 3.15 14.62 -6.48
CA GLN A 433 2.35 13.41 -6.25
C GLN A 433 1.17 13.71 -5.32
N TYR A 434 0.02 13.14 -5.64
CA TYR A 434 -1.20 13.27 -4.83
C TYR A 434 -1.08 12.55 -3.48
N MET A 435 -0.29 11.46 -3.43
CA MET A 435 -0.15 10.61 -2.25
C MET A 435 1.26 10.03 -2.15
N THR A 436 1.72 9.79 -0.93
CA THR A 436 3.02 9.14 -0.65
C THR A 436 2.90 7.61 -0.54
N ASN A 437 1.72 7.08 -0.17
CA ASN A 437 1.48 5.63 -0.10
C ASN A 437 1.79 4.97 -1.45
N VAL A 438 2.75 4.04 -1.44
CA VAL A 438 3.18 3.29 -2.64
C VAL A 438 2.04 2.48 -3.28
N GLN A 439 1.06 2.05 -2.47
CA GLN A 439 -0.10 1.26 -2.88
C GLN A 439 -1.27 2.14 -3.36
N GLY A 440 -1.22 3.45 -3.08
CA GLY A 440 -2.37 4.33 -3.12
C GLY A 440 -3.11 4.35 -4.46
N ALA A 441 -2.41 4.44 -5.61
CA ALA A 441 -3.08 4.46 -6.92
C ALA A 441 -3.86 3.16 -7.20
N ALA A 442 -3.27 2.01 -6.86
CA ALA A 442 -3.91 0.71 -7.05
C ALA A 442 -5.12 0.54 -6.11
N GLU A 443 -5.00 0.92 -4.84
CA GLU A 443 -6.07 0.83 -3.85
C GLU A 443 -7.24 1.76 -4.21
N GLU A 444 -6.95 3.00 -4.61
CA GLU A 444 -7.99 3.93 -5.06
C GLU A 444 -8.62 3.47 -6.38
N GLY A 445 -7.86 2.92 -7.31
CA GLY A 445 -8.38 2.28 -8.50
C GLY A 445 -9.37 1.16 -8.18
N ALA A 446 -9.02 0.30 -7.24
CA ALA A 446 -9.91 -0.78 -6.81
C ALA A 446 -11.18 -0.27 -6.10
N LYS A 447 -11.09 0.80 -5.31
CA LYS A 447 -12.26 1.47 -4.71
C LYS A 447 -13.13 2.11 -5.80
N LEU A 448 -12.52 2.81 -6.75
CA LEU A 448 -13.21 3.40 -7.90
C LEU A 448 -13.95 2.34 -8.73
N SER A 449 -13.31 1.20 -9.01
CA SER A 449 -13.96 0.06 -9.71
C SER A 449 -15.22 -0.44 -8.99
N LYS A 450 -15.22 -0.46 -7.64
CA LYS A 450 -16.40 -0.87 -6.85
C LYS A 450 -17.57 0.10 -6.96
N ALA A 451 -17.30 1.39 -7.21
CA ALA A 451 -18.34 2.39 -7.42
C ALA A 451 -19.01 2.26 -8.80
N TYR A 452 -18.38 1.56 -9.74
CA TYR A 452 -18.95 1.28 -11.07
C TYR A 452 -19.81 0.01 -11.01
N THR A 453 -21.10 0.15 -11.29
CA THR A 453 -22.02 -1.00 -11.40
C THR A 453 -21.64 -1.88 -12.60
N ALA A 454 -22.15 -3.12 -12.64
CA ALA A 454 -21.94 -4.01 -13.79
C ALA A 454 -22.43 -3.36 -15.11
N GLU A 455 -23.56 -2.63 -15.07
CA GLU A 455 -24.08 -1.92 -16.24
C GLU A 455 -23.13 -0.83 -16.72
N MET A 456 -22.52 -0.07 -15.83
CA MET A 456 -21.53 0.95 -16.17
C MET A 456 -20.25 0.34 -16.72
N LYS A 457 -19.79 -0.77 -16.16
CA LYS A 457 -18.63 -1.50 -16.69
C LYS A 457 -18.85 -2.06 -18.08
N ASN A 458 -20.10 -2.24 -18.49
CA ASN A 458 -20.45 -2.61 -19.87
C ASN A 458 -20.42 -1.44 -20.87
N LYS A 459 -20.19 -0.20 -20.41
CA LYS A 459 -20.02 0.96 -21.29
C LYS A 459 -18.58 1.07 -21.82
N ALA A 460 -18.37 1.94 -22.78
CA ALA A 460 -17.04 2.24 -23.31
C ALA A 460 -16.23 3.04 -22.29
N LEU A 461 -15.36 2.36 -21.53
CA LEU A 461 -14.41 2.99 -20.63
C LEU A 461 -13.05 3.10 -21.31
N VAL A 462 -12.34 4.19 -21.06
CA VAL A 462 -11.02 4.45 -21.66
C VAL A 462 -9.95 4.45 -20.56
N PHE A 463 -8.96 3.58 -20.73
CA PHE A 463 -7.84 3.43 -19.80
C PHE A 463 -6.54 3.86 -20.49
N SER A 464 -5.82 4.81 -19.89
CA SER A 464 -4.52 5.29 -20.36
C SER A 464 -3.41 4.61 -19.55
N ILE A 465 -2.71 3.68 -20.21
CA ILE A 465 -1.76 2.76 -19.55
C ILE A 465 -0.34 3.16 -19.90
N PRO A 466 0.53 3.45 -18.91
CA PRO A 466 1.91 3.84 -19.16
C PRO A 466 2.74 2.72 -19.77
N ILE A 467 3.59 3.10 -20.72
CA ILE A 467 4.58 2.23 -21.35
C ILE A 467 5.95 2.87 -21.14
N TYR A 468 6.83 2.15 -20.47
CA TYR A 468 8.20 2.58 -20.20
C TYR A 468 9.19 1.93 -21.17
N GLU A 469 10.32 2.61 -21.38
CA GLU A 469 11.44 2.04 -22.14
C GLU A 469 12.23 1.06 -21.26
N ASN A 470 12.79 0.05 -21.89
CA ASN A 470 13.69 -0.95 -21.28
C ASN A 470 13.09 -1.68 -20.05
N MET A 471 11.76 -1.86 -20.00
CA MET A 471 11.15 -2.70 -18.98
C MET A 471 11.64 -4.14 -19.08
N PRO A 472 11.86 -4.84 -17.95
CA PRO A 472 12.11 -6.28 -17.94
C PRO A 472 10.99 -7.05 -18.66
N ALA A 473 11.33 -8.18 -19.29
CA ALA A 473 10.34 -9.03 -19.96
C ALA A 473 9.26 -9.52 -18.98
N ASP A 474 9.69 -9.96 -17.79
CA ASP A 474 8.79 -10.37 -16.72
C ASP A 474 8.31 -9.16 -15.92
N LYS A 475 7.07 -9.22 -15.47
CA LYS A 475 6.51 -8.21 -14.56
C LYS A 475 7.19 -8.26 -13.19
N ALA A 476 7.29 -7.11 -12.53
CA ALA A 476 7.88 -7.01 -11.21
C ALA A 476 7.12 -7.87 -10.20
N ALA A 477 7.84 -8.73 -9.48
CA ALA A 477 7.24 -9.57 -8.45
C ALA A 477 7.06 -8.80 -7.14
N ILE A 478 5.97 -9.11 -6.41
CA ILE A 478 5.80 -8.56 -5.07
C ILE A 478 6.79 -9.21 -4.10
N PRO A 479 7.54 -8.43 -3.30
CA PRO A 479 8.46 -9.02 -2.32
C PRO A 479 7.69 -9.65 -1.15
N THR A 480 8.13 -10.84 -0.69
CA THR A 480 7.42 -11.64 0.31
C THR A 480 8.23 -11.95 1.58
N GLY A 481 9.50 -11.52 1.65
CA GLY A 481 10.37 -11.81 2.79
C GLY A 481 9.93 -11.09 4.08
N THR A 482 9.92 -11.80 5.20
CA THR A 482 9.46 -11.28 6.51
C THR A 482 10.58 -11.13 7.54
N GLY A 483 11.77 -11.68 7.30
CA GLY A 483 12.89 -11.63 8.24
C GLY A 483 13.50 -10.23 8.35
N SER A 484 14.02 -9.91 9.54
CA SER A 484 14.78 -8.67 9.77
C SER A 484 16.04 -8.62 8.89
N PRO A 485 16.37 -7.47 8.28
CA PRO A 485 17.59 -7.32 7.47
C PRO A 485 18.83 -7.03 8.31
N ASN A 486 18.71 -6.79 9.62
CA ASN A 486 19.80 -6.29 10.43
C ASN A 486 20.88 -7.35 10.71
N ASN A 487 22.06 -7.12 10.15
CA ASN A 487 23.25 -7.94 10.33
C ASN A 487 24.41 -7.15 10.99
N PHE A 488 24.09 -6.04 11.69
CA PHE A 488 25.10 -5.28 12.44
C PHE A 488 25.39 -5.92 13.80
N LEU A 489 26.65 -5.81 14.20
CA LEU A 489 27.01 -5.97 15.61
C LEU A 489 26.73 -4.65 16.36
N SER A 490 26.21 -4.78 17.58
CA SER A 490 26.11 -3.69 18.55
C SER A 490 27.41 -3.53 19.33
N SER A 491 28.18 -4.62 19.47
CA SER A 491 29.51 -4.61 20.13
C SER A 491 30.43 -5.68 19.57
N LEU A 492 31.73 -5.37 19.54
CA LEU A 492 32.83 -6.27 19.27
C LEU A 492 34.00 -5.91 20.16
N SER A 493 34.51 -6.87 20.91
CA SER A 493 35.70 -6.69 21.78
C SER A 493 36.52 -7.99 21.87
N ILE A 494 37.77 -7.83 22.25
CA ILE A 494 38.72 -8.94 22.46
C ILE A 494 39.17 -8.88 23.91
N SER A 495 38.96 -9.98 24.65
CA SER A 495 39.33 -10.02 26.07
C SER A 495 40.84 -9.81 26.26
N GLY A 496 41.22 -8.82 27.06
CA GLY A 496 42.60 -8.49 27.36
C GLY A 496 43.33 -7.66 26.31
N TYR A 497 42.69 -7.30 25.20
CA TYR A 497 43.31 -6.52 24.14
C TYR A 497 42.35 -5.43 23.62
N SER A 498 42.92 -4.30 23.20
CA SER A 498 42.19 -3.20 22.60
C SER A 498 42.20 -3.29 21.06
N LEU A 499 41.07 -3.04 20.45
CA LEU A 499 41.01 -2.79 19.00
C LEU A 499 41.74 -1.47 18.69
N ASN A 500 42.29 -1.35 17.46
CA ASN A 500 42.98 -0.14 17.00
C ASN A 500 42.13 1.12 17.01
N GLN A 501 40.81 0.97 17.08
CA GLN A 501 39.82 2.05 17.12
C GLN A 501 38.56 1.58 17.86
N ALA A 502 37.75 2.54 18.32
CA ALA A 502 36.45 2.24 18.89
C ALA A 502 35.56 1.48 17.90
N PHE A 503 34.78 0.53 18.43
CA PHE A 503 33.87 -0.26 17.59
C PHE A 503 32.71 0.61 17.08
N GLU A 504 32.44 0.48 15.80
CA GLU A 504 31.29 1.07 15.09
C GLU A 504 30.68 -0.01 14.19
N GLY A 505 29.37 -0.30 14.33
CA GLY A 505 28.71 -1.39 13.60
C GLY A 505 28.81 -1.31 12.07
N ALA A 506 28.98 -0.11 11.52
CA ALA A 506 29.15 0.09 10.07
C ALA A 506 30.54 -0.33 9.55
N LYS A 507 31.58 -0.25 10.40
CA LYS A 507 32.95 -0.60 10.03
C LYS A 507 33.14 -2.11 10.13
N GLN A 508 33.74 -2.69 9.11
CA GLN A 508 33.92 -4.14 8.98
C GLN A 508 35.37 -4.59 9.19
N SER A 509 36.33 -3.68 9.31
CA SER A 509 37.74 -4.03 9.46
C SER A 509 38.35 -3.35 10.70
N TYR A 510 38.94 -4.15 11.55
CA TYR A 510 39.63 -3.78 12.77
C TYR A 510 41.00 -4.44 12.82
N SER A 511 41.86 -3.98 13.69
CA SER A 511 43.11 -4.64 14.00
C SER A 511 43.38 -4.71 15.51
N VAL A 512 44.15 -5.69 15.91
CA VAL A 512 44.60 -5.91 17.28
C VAL A 512 46.10 -6.22 17.26
N ASN A 513 46.83 -5.67 18.21
CA ASN A 513 48.24 -6.01 18.43
C ASN A 513 48.37 -6.91 19.66
N ILE A 514 48.96 -8.09 19.49
CA ILE A 514 49.08 -9.13 20.51
C ILE A 514 50.53 -9.60 20.65
N PRO A 515 50.94 -10.16 21.80
CA PRO A 515 52.26 -10.78 21.94
C PRO A 515 52.45 -11.95 20.98
N SER A 516 53.70 -12.11 20.49
CA SER A 516 54.10 -13.29 19.73
C SER A 516 53.90 -14.56 20.58
N GLY A 517 53.37 -15.64 19.96
CA GLY A 517 53.09 -16.90 20.66
C GLY A 517 51.74 -16.95 21.39
N THR A 518 50.89 -15.91 21.30
CA THR A 518 49.51 -16.01 21.79
C THR A 518 48.76 -17.10 21.08
N PRO A 519 48.23 -18.14 21.76
CA PRO A 519 47.65 -19.32 21.08
C PRO A 519 46.21 -19.11 20.62
N SER A 520 45.46 -18.23 21.29
CA SER A 520 44.05 -17.96 21.00
C SER A 520 43.60 -16.59 21.48
N LEU A 521 42.49 -16.10 20.95
CA LEU A 521 41.80 -14.89 21.40
C LEU A 521 40.35 -15.22 21.76
N GLU A 522 39.88 -14.61 22.84
CA GLU A 522 38.47 -14.64 23.24
C GLU A 522 37.76 -13.43 22.63
N ILE A 523 36.90 -13.68 21.63
CA ILE A 523 36.12 -12.66 20.93
C ILE A 523 34.72 -12.57 21.52
N ARG A 524 34.32 -11.39 21.97
CA ARG A 524 32.97 -11.10 22.42
C ARG A 524 32.27 -10.22 21.40
N ALA A 525 31.13 -10.68 20.89
CA ALA A 525 30.33 -9.98 19.90
C ALA A 525 28.84 -10.09 20.24
N GLN A 526 28.11 -9.01 20.04
CA GLN A 526 26.66 -8.96 20.20
C GLN A 526 26.04 -8.35 18.94
N ALA A 527 24.98 -8.95 18.41
CA ALA A 527 24.22 -8.37 17.29
C ALA A 527 23.25 -7.29 17.79
N VAL A 528 22.91 -6.36 16.90
CA VAL A 528 21.82 -5.38 17.11
C VAL A 528 20.49 -6.11 17.18
N ASP A 529 20.26 -7.03 16.26
CA ASP A 529 19.06 -7.86 16.21
C ASP A 529 19.32 -9.21 16.92
N SER A 530 18.52 -9.50 17.95
CA SER A 530 18.63 -10.73 18.74
C SER A 530 18.36 -12.01 17.94
N LYS A 531 17.74 -11.90 16.76
CA LYS A 531 17.49 -13.04 15.85
C LYS A 531 18.63 -13.29 14.88
N ALA A 532 19.59 -12.37 14.76
CA ALA A 532 20.77 -12.57 13.93
C ALA A 532 21.69 -13.63 14.56
N GLN A 533 22.29 -14.44 13.70
CA GLN A 533 23.20 -15.51 14.11
C GLN A 533 24.64 -15.05 13.96
N ILE A 534 25.44 -15.18 15.03
CA ILE A 534 26.86 -14.84 15.03
C ILE A 534 27.69 -16.11 14.97
N SER A 535 28.71 -16.12 14.10
CA SER A 535 29.76 -17.15 14.06
C SER A 535 31.13 -16.49 14.11
N GLY A 536 32.13 -17.23 14.59
CA GLY A 536 33.49 -16.70 14.79
C GLY A 536 33.69 -15.88 16.07
N ALA A 537 32.70 -15.82 16.99
CA ALA A 537 32.85 -15.35 18.36
C ALA A 537 33.32 -16.48 19.29
N GLY A 538 33.61 -16.16 20.57
CA GLY A 538 34.18 -17.08 21.55
C GLY A 538 35.69 -17.26 21.38
N THR A 539 36.24 -18.37 21.93
CA THR A 539 37.67 -18.67 21.86
C THR A 539 38.07 -19.10 20.45
N GLN A 540 38.90 -18.32 19.78
CA GLN A 540 39.41 -18.58 18.44
C GLN A 540 40.91 -18.93 18.49
N SER A 541 41.28 -20.10 17.97
CA SER A 541 42.70 -20.46 17.80
C SER A 541 43.36 -19.60 16.73
N LEU A 542 44.57 -19.17 16.98
CA LEU A 542 45.34 -18.34 16.06
C LEU A 542 46.15 -19.14 15.04
N ASP A 543 46.78 -20.27 15.45
CA ASP A 543 47.53 -21.20 14.57
C ASP A 543 48.15 -20.57 13.32
N GLY A 544 48.88 -19.46 13.50
CA GLY A 544 49.50 -18.70 12.42
C GLY A 544 48.54 -17.81 11.59
N LYS A 545 47.31 -17.64 12.01
CA LYS A 545 46.35 -16.77 11.37
C LYS A 545 46.73 -15.30 11.52
N SER A 546 46.61 -14.54 10.42
CA SER A 546 46.81 -13.09 10.39
C SER A 546 45.50 -12.32 10.55
N SER A 547 44.36 -12.98 10.54
CA SER A 547 43.03 -12.38 10.75
C SER A 547 42.00 -13.38 11.24
N LEU A 548 40.96 -12.89 11.89
CA LEU A 548 39.78 -13.63 12.31
C LEU A 548 38.53 -12.96 11.74
N ASN A 549 37.58 -13.75 11.25
CA ASN A 549 36.32 -13.28 10.71
C ASN A 549 35.18 -13.62 11.66
N ILE A 550 34.37 -12.61 11.95
CA ILE A 550 33.12 -12.72 12.69
C ILE A 550 31.99 -12.49 11.67
N SER A 551 31.23 -13.52 11.36
CA SER A 551 30.08 -13.44 10.45
C SER A 551 28.80 -13.26 11.23
N VAL A 552 27.96 -12.31 10.76
CA VAL A 552 26.62 -12.04 11.32
C VAL A 552 25.61 -12.28 10.21
N LYS A 553 24.77 -13.29 10.39
CA LYS A 553 23.70 -13.63 9.47
C LYS A 553 22.38 -13.10 9.98
N ALA A 554 21.77 -12.15 9.25
CA ALA A 554 20.46 -11.62 9.56
C ALA A 554 19.34 -12.67 9.44
N GLU A 555 18.17 -12.41 10.03
CA GLU A 555 16.99 -13.27 9.93
C GLU A 555 16.53 -13.46 8.47
N ASN A 556 16.71 -12.45 7.61
CA ASN A 556 16.41 -12.53 6.17
C ASN A 556 17.47 -13.28 5.34
N GLY A 557 18.53 -13.80 6.00
CA GLY A 557 19.60 -14.57 5.37
C GLY A 557 20.79 -13.78 4.85
N GLN A 558 20.78 -12.44 4.93
CA GLN A 558 21.90 -11.60 4.52
C GLN A 558 23.06 -11.68 5.51
N ASP A 559 24.28 -11.83 4.99
CA ASP A 559 25.49 -11.92 5.80
C ASP A 559 26.28 -10.62 5.80
N ARG A 560 26.95 -10.36 6.94
CA ARG A 560 27.96 -9.31 7.13
C ARG A 560 29.17 -9.92 7.82
N ILE A 561 30.36 -9.60 7.34
CA ILE A 561 31.62 -10.10 7.91
C ILE A 561 32.39 -8.94 8.53
N TYR A 562 32.79 -9.08 9.78
CA TYR A 562 33.74 -8.23 10.47
C TYR A 562 35.08 -8.96 10.54
N THR A 563 36.15 -8.32 10.07
CA THR A 563 37.51 -8.89 10.06
C THR A 563 38.35 -8.19 11.11
N VAL A 564 38.97 -8.98 11.98
CA VAL A 564 39.98 -8.51 12.94
C VAL A 564 41.34 -8.96 12.44
N ASN A 565 42.14 -8.02 11.94
CA ASN A 565 43.52 -8.26 11.54
C ASN A 565 44.43 -8.33 12.76
N ILE A 566 45.36 -9.26 12.76
CA ILE A 566 46.23 -9.56 13.89
C ILE A 566 47.66 -9.10 13.53
N SER A 567 48.25 -8.24 14.39
CA SER A 567 49.67 -7.94 14.37
C SER A 567 50.34 -8.47 15.64
N TYR A 568 51.52 -9.03 15.47
CA TYR A 568 52.30 -9.60 16.54
C TYR A 568 53.40 -8.57 16.93
N GLY A 569 53.32 -8.02 18.14
CA GLY A 569 54.33 -7.16 18.71
C GLY A 569 55.35 -7.94 19.58
N GLU A 570 56.48 -7.34 19.90
CA GLU A 570 57.40 -7.92 20.84
C GLU A 570 56.76 -8.04 22.23
N SER A 571 56.93 -9.21 22.87
CA SER A 571 56.54 -9.41 24.28
C SER A 571 57.35 -8.46 25.15
N LYS A 572 56.69 -7.46 25.77
CA LYS A 572 57.36 -6.71 26.85
C LYS A 572 57.61 -7.71 27.97
N GLY A 573 58.87 -8.23 28.01
CA GLY A 573 59.35 -8.99 29.13
C GLY A 573 59.26 -8.12 30.41
N ASN A 574 58.75 -8.72 31.48
CA ASN A 574 58.83 -8.15 32.82
C ASN A 574 60.29 -7.84 33.17
N GLY A 575 60.77 -6.69 32.84
CA GLY A 575 62.04 -6.17 33.32
C GLY A 575 61.81 -5.55 34.69
N THR A 576 62.33 -6.18 35.72
CA THR A 576 62.56 -5.60 37.02
C THR A 576 63.29 -4.26 36.87
N GLU A 577 62.66 -3.17 37.24
CA GLU A 577 63.31 -1.87 37.39
C GLU A 577 64.37 -1.93 38.49
N SER A 578 65.67 -1.76 38.11
CA SER A 578 66.67 -1.31 38.99
C SER A 578 66.78 0.20 38.86
N ASP A 579 66.45 0.86 39.99
CA ASP A 579 66.60 2.25 40.28
C ASP A 579 68.05 2.75 40.04
N SER A 580 68.21 3.77 39.20
CA SER A 580 69.32 4.69 39.24
C SER A 580 68.93 6.06 38.71
N GLY A 581 68.74 7.00 39.60
CA GLY A 581 68.38 8.39 39.36
C GLY A 581 69.33 9.14 38.43
N ARG A 582 68.80 10.13 37.76
CA ARG A 582 69.41 11.46 37.54
C ARG A 582 68.39 12.48 37.10
N GLU A 583 68.37 13.57 37.89
CA GLU A 583 67.68 14.82 37.60
C GLU A 583 68.13 15.46 36.28
N SER A 584 67.26 16.14 35.57
CA SER A 584 67.23 17.60 35.31
C SER A 584 66.57 17.96 33.97
N GLY A 585 65.83 19.04 34.04
CA GLY A 585 65.53 19.88 32.88
C GLY A 585 64.04 20.10 32.56
N VAL A 586 63.47 21.03 33.32
CA VAL A 586 62.19 21.69 32.98
C VAL A 586 62.43 22.63 31.81
N GLU A 587 61.71 22.49 30.74
CA GLU A 587 61.52 23.58 29.79
C GLU A 587 60.00 23.72 29.45
N ILE A 588 59.52 24.85 29.97
CA ILE A 588 58.17 25.36 29.76
C ILE A 588 58.19 26.11 28.42
N ILE A 589 57.36 25.75 27.49
CA ILE A 589 57.02 26.63 26.37
C ILE A 589 55.52 26.87 26.34
N GLU A 590 55.23 28.16 26.33
CA GLU A 590 53.92 28.79 26.47
C GLU A 590 52.96 28.62 25.30
N VAL A 591 51.75 28.73 25.70
CA VAL A 591 50.47 28.91 24.97
C VAL A 591 50.51 29.97 23.88
N GLY A 592 50.08 29.64 22.71
CA GLY A 592 49.66 30.56 21.62
C GLY A 592 48.18 30.43 21.35
N LYS A 593 47.46 31.49 21.66
CA LYS A 593 46.02 31.67 21.41
C LYS A 593 45.68 31.76 19.95
N SER A 594 44.47 31.24 19.67
CA SER A 594 43.60 31.48 18.50
C SER A 594 43.63 32.89 17.89
N PRO A 595 43.20 33.07 16.63
CA PRO A 595 41.88 33.70 16.50
C PRO A 595 40.92 33.10 15.45
N LEU A 596 39.66 33.30 15.76
CA LEU A 596 38.47 33.22 14.93
C LEU A 596 38.56 33.98 13.59
N ARG A 597 38.08 33.31 12.52
CA ARG A 597 37.10 33.89 11.61
C ARG A 597 36.31 32.77 10.94
#